data_21e91b68e91834e6191673e8913f6eb1
#
_entry.id   21e91b68e91834e6191673e8913f6eb1
#
_cell.length_a   1.000
_cell.length_b   1.000
_cell.length_c   1.000
_cell.angle_alpha   90.00
_cell.angle_beta   90.00
_cell.angle_gamma   90.00
#
_symmetry.space_group_name_H-M   'P 1'
#
loop_
_entity.id
_entity.type
_entity.pdbx_description
1 polymer ?
#
loop_
_entity_poly.entity_id
_entity_poly.type
_entity_poly.pdbx_seq_one_letter_code
_entity_poly.pdbx_strand_id
1 'polypeptide(L)'
;MSSPALRALRRGFSSSAALKKTPLYDLHVALGGKMVPFAGYAMPVQYQAGVLQSHLHTREPNCASLFDVSHMGQLRVTGADRLRFLESVVVGDLQALGSGEAKLSLITSDQGGILDDCVISRYDDHVYVVVNAGNQDADVAHMRQLLERFQGDARLERIDDRALVALQGPGAAAVVEALKPNVDLQDLEFMHGVFTPLTLPSGQQLEVILTRCGYTGEDGFEISVLSKDSEAFARALLADERVLEAGLGARDSLRLEAGLCLHGHDITPEITPIEATLAWTIGKRRREEGGFPGHAVIMDQLKNKTATTKRVGFVVEGAAAREGAELYDAEDNVVGRVTSGTFSPSLKKAIGMAYVDKSVGKLGTELHVKARKKTQKAVITKMPFVPANYYKKD
;
A
#
# COMPACT_ATOMS: atom_id res chain seq x y z
N MET A 1 -11.48 -7.65 26.60
CA MET A 1 -10.01 -7.53 26.53
C MET A 1 -9.65 -7.09 25.12
N SER A 2 -9.16 -5.88 24.94
CA SER A 2 -8.85 -5.31 23.61
C SER A 2 -7.65 -6.04 22.97
N SER A 3 -7.80 -6.42 21.69
CA SER A 3 -6.75 -7.07 20.90
C SER A 3 -5.43 -6.27 20.92
N PRO A 4 -4.26 -6.93 21.01
CA PRO A 4 -2.95 -6.26 20.99
C PRO A 4 -2.66 -5.46 19.70
N ALA A 5 -3.27 -5.81 18.57
CA ALA A 5 -3.23 -5.05 17.32
C ALA A 5 -3.78 -3.61 17.50
N LEU A 6 -4.73 -3.42 18.42
CA LEU A 6 -5.30 -2.11 18.78
C LEU A 6 -4.32 -1.22 19.57
N ARG A 7 -3.29 -1.77 20.21
CA ARG A 7 -2.30 -0.99 20.99
C ARG A 7 -1.17 -0.45 20.13
N ALA A 8 -0.77 -1.15 19.07
CA ALA A 8 0.26 -0.69 18.13
C ALA A 8 -0.21 0.54 17.32
N LEU A 9 -1.47 0.54 16.91
CA LEU A 9 -2.10 1.66 16.18
C LEU A 9 -2.28 2.94 17.03
N ARG A 10 -2.05 2.91 18.36
CA ARG A 10 -2.24 4.04 19.28
C ARG A 10 -1.00 4.89 19.55
N ARG A 11 0.17 4.54 19.05
CA ARG A 11 1.43 5.22 19.40
C ARG A 11 1.87 6.27 18.38
N GLY A 12 0.99 7.11 17.86
CA GLY A 12 1.40 8.09 16.86
C GLY A 12 0.82 9.50 16.99
N PHE A 13 -0.23 9.72 17.77
CA PHE A 13 -0.83 11.05 17.81
C PHE A 13 -1.29 11.45 19.21
N SER A 14 -0.49 12.29 19.89
CA SER A 14 -0.92 13.13 20.99
C SER A 14 -1.27 14.50 20.41
N SER A 15 -2.47 14.68 19.88
CA SER A 15 -3.07 16.00 19.73
C SER A 15 -4.57 15.88 19.96
N SER A 16 -5.14 16.87 20.66
CA SER A 16 -6.57 17.04 20.94
C SER A 16 -7.38 17.47 19.68
N ALA A 17 -6.82 17.34 18.49
CA ALA A 17 -7.51 17.65 17.25
C ALA A 17 -8.57 16.56 16.95
N ALA A 18 -9.76 16.98 16.54
CA ALA A 18 -10.79 16.07 16.08
C ALA A 18 -10.29 15.28 14.86
N LEU A 19 -10.53 13.94 14.86
CA LEU A 19 -10.16 13.10 13.73
C LEU A 19 -10.90 13.53 12.47
N LYS A 20 -10.18 13.55 11.34
CA LYS A 20 -10.79 13.76 10.02
C LYS A 20 -11.74 12.61 9.70
N LYS A 21 -12.76 12.88 8.91
CA LYS A 21 -13.72 11.89 8.41
C LYS A 21 -13.52 11.72 6.91
N THR A 22 -13.57 10.48 6.44
CA THR A 22 -13.69 10.22 5.01
C THR A 22 -15.10 10.50 4.53
N PRO A 23 -15.35 10.64 3.22
CA PRO A 23 -16.71 10.77 2.68
C PRO A 23 -17.64 9.58 3.04
N LEU A 24 -17.06 8.41 3.37
CA LEU A 24 -17.79 7.19 3.74
C LEU A 24 -17.94 7.00 5.26
N TYR A 25 -17.52 7.96 6.09
CA TYR A 25 -17.55 7.82 7.55
C TYR A 25 -18.93 7.43 8.10
N ASP A 26 -19.98 8.11 7.66
CA ASP A 26 -21.35 7.86 8.17
C ASP A 26 -21.87 6.49 7.71
N LEU A 27 -21.50 6.04 6.50
CA LEU A 27 -21.75 4.68 6.03
C LEU A 27 -21.06 3.64 6.92
N HIS A 28 -19.79 3.86 7.30
CA HIS A 28 -19.08 2.93 8.21
C HIS A 28 -19.78 2.80 9.57
N VAL A 29 -20.25 3.93 10.12
CA VAL A 29 -21.02 3.93 11.38
C VAL A 29 -22.34 3.15 11.21
N ALA A 30 -23.06 3.40 10.12
CA ALA A 30 -24.33 2.71 9.82
C ALA A 30 -24.16 1.20 9.62
N LEU A 31 -23.04 0.75 9.06
CA LEU A 31 -22.67 -0.66 8.90
C LEU A 31 -22.08 -1.29 10.18
N GLY A 32 -22.04 -0.57 11.30
CA GLY A 32 -21.51 -1.07 12.57
C GLY A 32 -19.98 -1.18 12.60
N GLY A 33 -19.30 -0.41 11.78
CA GLY A 33 -17.85 -0.33 11.75
C GLY A 33 -17.23 0.10 13.09
N LYS A 34 -16.27 -0.66 13.59
CA LYS A 34 -15.52 -0.30 14.80
C LYS A 34 -14.48 0.74 14.45
N MET A 35 -14.80 2.01 14.69
CA MET A 35 -13.96 3.14 14.32
C MET A 35 -12.75 3.28 15.26
N VAL A 36 -11.57 3.55 14.68
CA VAL A 36 -10.30 3.79 15.39
C VAL A 36 -9.54 4.95 14.74
N PRO A 37 -8.68 5.65 15.50
CA PRO A 37 -7.73 6.59 14.91
C PRO A 37 -6.72 5.88 14.01
N PHE A 38 -6.57 6.37 12.78
CA PHE A 38 -5.56 5.91 11.82
C PHE A 38 -5.15 7.07 10.92
N ALA A 39 -3.86 7.39 10.87
CA ALA A 39 -3.30 8.45 10.03
C ALA A 39 -4.06 9.80 10.13
N GLY A 40 -4.56 10.15 11.33
CA GLY A 40 -5.34 11.37 11.56
C GLY A 40 -6.83 11.28 11.20
N TYR A 41 -7.29 10.14 10.71
CA TYR A 41 -8.69 9.87 10.35
C TYR A 41 -9.36 8.90 11.32
N ALA A 42 -10.70 8.98 11.41
CA ALA A 42 -11.52 7.95 12.03
C ALA A 42 -11.84 6.88 10.98
N MET A 43 -11.24 5.67 11.13
CA MET A 43 -11.34 4.59 10.15
C MET A 43 -11.89 3.31 10.77
N PRO A 44 -12.64 2.48 10.02
CA PRO A 44 -13.12 1.20 10.52
C PRO A 44 -11.96 0.19 10.58
N VAL A 45 -11.68 -0.36 11.76
CA VAL A 45 -10.69 -1.45 11.90
C VAL A 45 -11.30 -2.79 11.51
N GLN A 46 -12.58 -2.99 11.77
CA GLN A 46 -13.37 -4.18 11.41
C GLN A 46 -14.86 -3.87 11.45
N TYR A 47 -15.66 -4.72 10.82
CA TYR A 47 -17.12 -4.74 10.91
C TYR A 47 -17.60 -5.97 11.68
N GLN A 48 -18.90 -6.26 11.62
CA GLN A 48 -19.51 -7.34 12.39
C GLN A 48 -18.92 -8.72 12.08
N ALA A 49 -18.60 -8.99 10.82
CA ALA A 49 -17.93 -10.24 10.38
C ALA A 49 -16.55 -10.45 11.04
N GLY A 50 -15.90 -9.38 11.47
CA GLY A 50 -14.58 -9.41 12.09
C GLY A 50 -13.43 -9.55 11.08
N VAL A 51 -12.20 -9.38 11.57
CA VAL A 51 -10.98 -9.36 10.74
C VAL A 51 -10.77 -10.68 9.99
N LEU A 52 -10.96 -11.81 10.67
CA LEU A 52 -10.71 -13.14 10.10
C LEU A 52 -11.62 -13.42 8.90
N GLN A 53 -12.93 -13.17 9.06
CA GLN A 53 -13.89 -13.43 8.00
C GLN A 53 -13.69 -12.50 6.81
N SER A 54 -13.49 -11.19 7.05
CA SER A 54 -13.20 -10.24 5.98
C SER A 54 -11.92 -10.59 5.22
N HIS A 55 -10.87 -11.05 5.93
CA HIS A 55 -9.63 -11.49 5.29
C HIS A 55 -9.87 -12.71 4.37
N LEU A 56 -10.52 -13.76 4.88
CA LEU A 56 -10.77 -14.98 4.13
C LEU A 56 -11.69 -14.72 2.93
N HIS A 57 -12.75 -13.92 3.12
CA HIS A 57 -13.66 -13.52 2.06
C HIS A 57 -12.96 -12.79 0.91
N THR A 58 -11.98 -11.92 1.22
CA THR A 58 -11.18 -11.23 0.19
C THR A 58 -10.43 -12.21 -0.73
N ARG A 59 -10.08 -13.39 -0.25
CA ARG A 59 -9.36 -14.43 -1.01
C ARG A 59 -10.27 -15.54 -1.55
N GLU A 60 -11.55 -15.54 -1.20
CA GLU A 60 -12.50 -16.57 -1.62
C GLU A 60 -12.81 -16.45 -3.10
N PRO A 61 -12.84 -17.57 -3.86
CA PRO A 61 -13.20 -17.56 -5.28
C PRO A 61 -14.54 -16.85 -5.52
N ASN A 62 -14.60 -16.02 -6.56
CA ASN A 62 -15.75 -15.22 -6.96
C ASN A 62 -16.21 -14.16 -5.93
N CYS A 63 -15.47 -13.96 -4.84
CA CYS A 63 -15.78 -12.93 -3.85
C CYS A 63 -14.88 -11.70 -4.00
N ALA A 64 -15.33 -10.59 -3.44
CA ALA A 64 -14.56 -9.36 -3.34
C ALA A 64 -14.85 -8.65 -2.02
N SER A 65 -13.91 -7.84 -1.54
CA SER A 65 -14.09 -7.00 -0.36
C SER A 65 -13.91 -5.52 -0.71
N LEU A 66 -14.77 -4.69 -0.14
CA LEU A 66 -14.72 -3.24 -0.28
C LEU A 66 -13.96 -2.63 0.90
N PHE A 67 -12.88 -1.90 0.60
CA PHE A 67 -12.10 -1.13 1.56
C PHE A 67 -12.26 0.37 1.28
N ASP A 68 -12.53 1.17 2.29
CA ASP A 68 -12.38 2.62 2.19
C ASP A 68 -10.90 2.98 2.31
N VAL A 69 -10.35 3.58 1.28
CA VAL A 69 -8.99 4.12 1.23
C VAL A 69 -9.00 5.63 0.91
N SER A 70 -10.14 6.31 1.12
CA SER A 70 -10.32 7.74 0.84
C SER A 70 -9.47 8.66 1.73
N HIS A 71 -8.84 8.10 2.76
CA HIS A 71 -7.85 8.82 3.57
C HIS A 71 -6.49 8.98 2.87
N MET A 72 -6.23 8.24 1.77
CA MET A 72 -5.02 8.40 0.96
C MET A 72 -5.02 9.74 0.22
N GLY A 73 -3.82 10.32 0.05
CA GLY A 73 -3.67 11.55 -0.73
C GLY A 73 -3.75 11.26 -2.23
N GLN A 74 -4.60 11.99 -2.94
CA GLN A 74 -4.72 11.93 -4.40
C GLN A 74 -4.16 13.23 -4.99
N LEU A 75 -3.20 13.11 -5.91
CA LEU A 75 -2.52 14.26 -6.51
C LEU A 75 -2.60 14.19 -8.03
N ARG A 76 -2.59 15.36 -8.67
CA ARG A 76 -2.54 15.53 -10.11
C ARG A 76 -1.34 16.39 -10.49
N VAL A 77 -0.53 15.92 -11.40
CA VAL A 77 0.60 16.68 -11.95
C VAL A 77 0.37 16.92 -13.44
N THR A 78 0.36 18.18 -13.84
CA THR A 78 0.11 18.64 -15.21
C THR A 78 1.30 19.42 -15.76
N GLY A 79 1.25 19.81 -17.04
CA GLY A 79 2.30 20.56 -17.73
C GLY A 79 3.13 19.68 -18.66
N ALA A 80 3.85 20.32 -19.59
CA ALA A 80 4.66 19.64 -20.59
C ALA A 80 5.80 18.83 -19.95
N ASP A 81 6.36 19.33 -18.85
CA ASP A 81 7.49 18.72 -18.13
C ASP A 81 7.06 17.87 -16.93
N ARG A 82 5.79 17.50 -16.78
CA ARG A 82 5.26 16.77 -15.62
C ARG A 82 6.02 15.47 -15.29
N LEU A 83 6.42 14.69 -16.31
CA LEU A 83 7.19 13.46 -16.10
C LEU A 83 8.60 13.76 -15.61
N ARG A 84 9.27 14.76 -16.21
CA ARG A 84 10.62 15.17 -15.82
C ARG A 84 10.64 15.74 -14.39
N PHE A 85 9.61 16.50 -14.03
CA PHE A 85 9.44 16.96 -12.65
C PHE A 85 9.28 15.78 -11.68
N LEU A 86 8.35 14.87 -11.94
CA LEU A 86 8.13 13.73 -11.04
C LEU A 86 9.36 12.83 -10.95
N GLU A 87 10.12 12.65 -12.04
CA GLU A 87 11.39 11.92 -12.00
C GLU A 87 12.48 12.61 -11.16
N SER A 88 12.35 13.90 -10.87
CA SER A 88 13.21 14.58 -9.88
C SER A 88 12.76 14.36 -8.43
N VAL A 89 11.60 13.73 -8.21
CA VAL A 89 11.03 13.42 -6.89
C VAL A 89 11.17 11.92 -6.57
N VAL A 90 10.95 11.06 -7.57
CA VAL A 90 10.82 9.61 -7.37
C VAL A 90 11.88 8.80 -8.11
N VAL A 91 12.13 7.59 -7.64
CA VAL A 91 13.13 6.68 -8.22
C VAL A 91 12.65 6.00 -9.51
N GLY A 92 11.34 5.99 -9.77
CA GLY A 92 10.72 5.30 -10.90
C GLY A 92 11.11 5.88 -12.26
N ASP A 93 11.15 5.05 -13.29
CA ASP A 93 11.24 5.45 -14.68
C ASP A 93 9.82 5.71 -15.21
N LEU A 94 9.42 6.98 -15.25
CA LEU A 94 8.07 7.39 -15.64
C LEU A 94 7.97 7.66 -17.12
N GLN A 95 9.08 7.96 -17.78
CA GLN A 95 9.11 8.15 -19.23
C GLN A 95 8.87 6.84 -19.99
N ALA A 96 9.22 5.71 -19.38
CA ALA A 96 8.97 4.39 -19.93
C ALA A 96 7.51 3.93 -19.85
N LEU A 97 6.66 4.61 -19.04
CA LEU A 97 5.23 4.27 -18.96
C LEU A 97 4.47 4.73 -20.20
N GLY A 98 3.58 3.89 -20.70
CA GLY A 98 2.55 4.25 -21.66
C GLY A 98 1.37 4.99 -20.99
N SER A 99 0.45 5.51 -21.82
CA SER A 99 -0.80 6.10 -21.32
C SER A 99 -1.67 5.01 -20.67
N GLY A 100 -2.19 5.28 -19.46
CA GLY A 100 -2.92 4.31 -18.65
C GLY A 100 -2.03 3.39 -17.80
N GLU A 101 -0.72 3.31 -18.05
CA GLU A 101 0.17 2.50 -17.21
C GLU A 101 0.45 3.15 -15.87
N ALA A 102 0.52 2.31 -14.84
CA ALA A 102 0.85 2.71 -13.48
C ALA A 102 2.05 1.94 -12.93
N LYS A 103 2.69 2.47 -11.90
CA LYS A 103 3.74 1.78 -11.17
C LYS A 103 3.86 2.24 -9.73
N LEU A 104 4.32 1.33 -8.88
CA LEU A 104 4.83 1.67 -7.56
C LEU A 104 6.17 2.38 -7.71
N SER A 105 6.34 3.48 -7.00
CA SER A 105 7.59 4.22 -6.90
C SER A 105 7.86 4.66 -5.47
N LEU A 106 9.06 5.17 -5.23
CA LEU A 106 9.49 5.65 -3.92
C LEU A 106 9.91 7.12 -4.02
N ILE A 107 9.46 7.91 -3.08
CA ILE A 107 9.96 9.26 -2.80
C ILE A 107 11.13 9.08 -1.85
N THR A 108 12.31 9.59 -2.20
CA THR A 108 13.52 9.41 -1.41
C THR A 108 14.13 10.73 -0.97
N SER A 109 14.85 10.72 0.15
CA SER A 109 15.64 11.85 0.64
C SER A 109 17.02 11.91 -0.03
N ASP A 110 17.73 13.03 0.12
CA ASP A 110 19.11 13.17 -0.35
C ASP A 110 20.06 12.15 0.30
N GLN A 111 19.73 11.63 1.47
CA GLN A 111 20.46 10.58 2.17
C GLN A 111 20.10 9.16 1.68
N GLY A 112 19.16 9.04 0.73
CA GLY A 112 18.73 7.78 0.13
C GLY A 112 17.65 7.03 0.92
N GLY A 113 17.16 7.57 2.03
CA GLY A 113 16.07 6.98 2.79
C GLY A 113 14.71 7.19 2.12
N ILE A 114 13.76 6.30 2.40
CA ILE A 114 12.42 6.30 1.80
C ILE A 114 11.51 7.24 2.60
N LEU A 115 11.15 8.39 2.02
CA LEU A 115 10.21 9.33 2.61
C LEU A 115 8.77 8.81 2.53
N ASP A 116 8.39 8.26 1.36
CA ASP A 116 7.11 7.56 1.15
C ASP A 116 7.19 6.61 -0.04
N ASP A 117 6.21 5.73 -0.15
CA ASP A 117 5.90 4.99 -1.37
C ASP A 117 4.60 5.52 -1.99
N CYS A 118 4.52 5.48 -3.31
CA CYS A 118 3.37 6.00 -4.05
C CYS A 118 3.05 5.16 -5.28
N VAL A 119 1.79 5.19 -5.71
CA VAL A 119 1.37 4.65 -7.00
C VAL A 119 1.21 5.81 -7.98
N ILE A 120 1.88 5.71 -9.12
CA ILE A 120 1.91 6.75 -10.16
C ILE A 120 1.30 6.18 -11.43
N SER A 121 0.22 6.80 -11.92
CA SER A 121 -0.44 6.44 -13.18
C SER A 121 -0.22 7.56 -14.20
N ARG A 122 0.32 7.22 -15.37
CA ARG A 122 0.53 8.17 -16.47
C ARG A 122 -0.69 8.22 -17.37
N TYR A 123 -1.18 9.43 -17.64
CA TYR A 123 -2.19 9.71 -18.67
C TYR A 123 -1.64 10.71 -19.69
N ASP A 124 -2.33 10.91 -20.79
CA ASP A 124 -1.85 11.75 -21.89
C ASP A 124 -1.63 13.21 -21.49
N ASP A 125 -2.54 13.77 -20.68
CA ASP A 125 -2.54 15.17 -20.27
C ASP A 125 -2.05 15.42 -18.85
N HIS A 126 -1.97 14.39 -18.00
CA HIS A 126 -1.54 14.49 -16.61
C HIS A 126 -0.93 13.20 -16.09
N VAL A 127 -0.41 13.28 -14.85
CA VAL A 127 -0.03 12.12 -14.06
C VAL A 127 -0.86 12.14 -12.77
N TYR A 128 -1.48 11.02 -12.45
CA TYR A 128 -2.21 10.81 -11.21
C TYR A 128 -1.33 10.07 -10.20
N VAL A 129 -1.26 10.57 -8.97
CA VAL A 129 -0.39 10.02 -7.92
C VAL A 129 -1.21 9.79 -6.67
N VAL A 130 -1.10 8.58 -6.10
CA VAL A 130 -1.68 8.23 -4.80
C VAL A 130 -0.54 8.06 -3.80
N VAL A 131 -0.60 8.80 -2.68
CA VAL A 131 0.39 8.80 -1.59
C VAL A 131 -0.25 8.35 -0.28
N ASN A 132 0.57 7.91 0.69
CA ASN A 132 0.08 7.38 1.95
C ASN A 132 -0.58 8.45 2.83
N ALA A 133 -1.67 8.05 3.50
CA ALA A 133 -2.51 8.93 4.31
C ALA A 133 -1.74 9.70 5.39
N GLY A 134 -0.80 9.04 6.07
CA GLY A 134 -0.01 9.64 7.15
C GLY A 134 1.01 10.66 6.67
N ASN A 135 1.40 10.60 5.40
CA ASN A 135 2.47 11.43 4.82
C ASN A 135 1.98 12.45 3.80
N GLN A 136 0.72 12.41 3.39
CA GLN A 136 0.21 13.22 2.27
C GLN A 136 0.55 14.73 2.37
N ASP A 137 0.53 15.30 3.58
CA ASP A 137 0.84 16.73 3.77
C ASP A 137 2.36 16.98 3.65
N ALA A 138 3.20 16.05 4.14
CA ALA A 138 4.66 16.12 4.03
C ALA A 138 5.10 15.91 2.56
N ASP A 139 4.50 14.96 1.86
CA ASP A 139 4.79 14.67 0.45
C ASP A 139 4.44 15.86 -0.45
N VAL A 140 3.25 16.45 -0.25
CA VAL A 140 2.85 17.65 -0.99
C VAL A 140 3.80 18.82 -0.70
N ALA A 141 4.21 18.99 0.55
CA ALA A 141 5.16 20.06 0.92
C ALA A 141 6.54 19.80 0.27
N HIS A 142 7.03 18.57 0.31
CA HIS A 142 8.29 18.17 -0.33
C HIS A 142 8.25 18.38 -1.86
N MET A 143 7.20 17.91 -2.52
CA MET A 143 7.01 18.09 -3.97
C MET A 143 6.93 19.57 -4.34
N ARG A 144 6.22 20.40 -3.56
CA ARG A 144 6.15 21.85 -3.81
C ARG A 144 7.50 22.52 -3.67
N GLN A 145 8.29 22.15 -2.66
CA GLN A 145 9.65 22.68 -2.47
C GLN A 145 10.56 22.33 -3.66
N LEU A 146 10.43 21.13 -4.21
CA LEU A 146 11.18 20.73 -5.42
C LEU A 146 10.65 21.48 -6.66
N LEU A 147 9.35 21.69 -6.76
CA LEU A 147 8.71 22.40 -7.86
C LEU A 147 9.15 23.87 -7.93
N GLU A 148 9.34 24.55 -6.80
CA GLU A 148 9.84 25.93 -6.73
C GLU A 148 11.22 26.10 -7.37
N ARG A 149 12.02 25.03 -7.36
CA ARG A 149 13.39 25.01 -7.94
C ARG A 149 13.43 24.41 -9.34
N PHE A 150 12.31 23.81 -9.76
CA PHE A 150 12.23 23.13 -11.04
C PHE A 150 12.10 24.12 -12.20
N GLN A 151 12.95 23.96 -13.22
CA GLN A 151 12.91 24.79 -14.42
C GLN A 151 12.14 24.03 -15.51
N GLY A 152 10.86 24.31 -15.65
CA GLY A 152 9.99 23.68 -16.63
C GLY A 152 8.51 23.96 -16.37
N ASP A 153 7.65 23.52 -17.26
CA ASP A 153 6.19 23.62 -17.12
C ASP A 153 5.68 22.35 -16.40
N ALA A 154 5.53 22.47 -15.09
CA ALA A 154 4.88 21.47 -14.26
C ALA A 154 4.02 22.17 -13.20
N ARG A 155 2.90 21.54 -12.83
CA ARG A 155 1.97 22.03 -11.81
C ARG A 155 1.51 20.88 -10.96
N LEU A 156 1.46 21.06 -9.64
CA LEU A 156 1.00 20.07 -8.67
C LEU A 156 -0.32 20.55 -8.06
N GLU A 157 -1.32 19.72 -8.15
CA GLU A 157 -2.65 19.91 -7.57
C GLU A 157 -2.98 18.76 -6.64
N ARG A 158 -3.59 19.05 -5.47
CA ARG A 158 -4.19 18.04 -4.60
C ARG A 158 -5.66 17.91 -4.96
N ILE A 159 -6.12 16.68 -5.10
CA ILE A 159 -7.51 16.35 -5.40
C ILE A 159 -8.22 16.07 -4.09
N ASP A 160 -9.04 17.02 -3.62
CA ASP A 160 -9.71 16.93 -2.31
C ASP A 160 -11.21 16.57 -2.41
N ASP A 161 -11.77 16.54 -3.63
CA ASP A 161 -13.19 16.32 -3.90
C ASP A 161 -13.53 14.89 -4.33
N ARG A 162 -12.58 13.96 -4.20
CA ARG A 162 -12.76 12.56 -4.59
C ARG A 162 -12.51 11.60 -3.43
N ALA A 163 -13.38 10.61 -3.31
CA ALA A 163 -13.16 9.42 -2.50
C ALA A 163 -12.34 8.40 -3.28
N LEU A 164 -11.63 7.54 -2.58
CA LEU A 164 -10.93 6.39 -3.14
C LEU A 164 -11.38 5.13 -2.41
N VAL A 165 -11.86 4.14 -3.15
CA VAL A 165 -12.24 2.84 -2.60
C VAL A 165 -11.47 1.73 -3.30
N ALA A 166 -11.12 0.68 -2.56
CA ALA A 166 -10.48 -0.50 -3.12
C ALA A 166 -11.46 -1.68 -3.08
N LEU A 167 -11.78 -2.22 -4.25
CA LEU A 167 -12.55 -3.45 -4.41
C LEU A 167 -11.58 -4.57 -4.76
N GLN A 168 -11.37 -5.51 -3.85
CA GLN A 168 -10.28 -6.47 -3.90
C GLN A 168 -10.77 -7.91 -3.75
N GLY A 169 -10.28 -8.80 -4.56
CA GLY A 169 -10.59 -10.23 -4.54
C GLY A 169 -10.85 -10.80 -5.93
N PRO A 170 -10.87 -12.14 -6.07
CA PRO A 170 -11.06 -12.80 -7.37
C PRO A 170 -12.37 -12.45 -8.09
N GLY A 171 -13.40 -12.03 -7.33
CA GLY A 171 -14.68 -11.59 -7.88
C GLY A 171 -14.77 -10.12 -8.29
N ALA A 172 -13.73 -9.32 -8.03
CA ALA A 172 -13.78 -7.86 -8.22
C ALA A 172 -14.08 -7.44 -9.67
N ALA A 173 -13.47 -8.10 -10.66
CA ALA A 173 -13.70 -7.80 -12.06
C ALA A 173 -15.16 -8.01 -12.45
N ALA A 174 -15.76 -9.13 -12.06
CA ALA A 174 -17.18 -9.43 -12.36
C ALA A 174 -18.15 -8.46 -11.67
N VAL A 175 -17.79 -7.91 -10.51
CA VAL A 175 -18.60 -6.86 -9.83
C VAL A 175 -18.49 -5.54 -10.60
N VAL A 176 -17.31 -5.16 -11.06
CA VAL A 176 -17.12 -3.93 -11.86
C VAL A 176 -17.81 -4.06 -13.23
N GLU A 177 -17.72 -5.21 -13.89
CA GLU A 177 -18.42 -5.48 -15.17
C GLU A 177 -19.94 -5.30 -15.05
N ALA A 178 -20.53 -5.67 -13.92
CA ALA A 178 -21.97 -5.45 -13.68
C ALA A 178 -22.36 -3.97 -13.66
N LEU A 179 -21.41 -3.06 -13.42
CA LEU A 179 -21.60 -1.60 -13.49
C LEU A 179 -21.32 -1.02 -14.90
N LYS A 180 -21.12 -1.88 -15.89
CA LYS A 180 -21.01 -1.54 -17.31
C LYS A 180 -19.97 -0.46 -17.64
N PRO A 181 -18.69 -0.66 -17.32
CA PRO A 181 -17.63 0.25 -17.75
C PRO A 181 -17.55 0.31 -19.29
N ASN A 182 -17.11 1.45 -19.83
CA ASN A 182 -16.86 1.60 -21.28
C ASN A 182 -15.47 1.05 -21.70
N VAL A 183 -15.00 0.04 -21.01
CA VAL A 183 -13.71 -0.63 -21.26
C VAL A 183 -13.89 -2.13 -21.05
N ASP A 184 -13.25 -2.93 -21.88
CA ASP A 184 -13.13 -4.35 -21.63
C ASP A 184 -12.11 -4.59 -20.50
N LEU A 185 -12.55 -5.14 -19.38
CA LEU A 185 -11.66 -5.40 -18.25
C LEU A 185 -10.64 -6.51 -18.56
N GLN A 186 -10.82 -7.30 -19.60
CA GLN A 186 -9.82 -8.25 -20.08
C GLN A 186 -8.61 -7.54 -20.74
N ASP A 187 -8.79 -6.30 -21.21
CA ASP A 187 -7.71 -5.48 -21.77
C ASP A 187 -7.04 -4.61 -20.69
N LEU A 188 -7.62 -4.49 -19.50
CA LEU A 188 -7.08 -3.72 -18.40
C LEU A 188 -6.23 -4.60 -17.49
N GLU A 189 -4.92 -4.63 -17.71
CA GLU A 189 -3.99 -5.42 -16.92
C GLU A 189 -3.71 -4.82 -15.53
N PHE A 190 -3.09 -5.62 -14.64
CA PHE A 190 -2.61 -5.11 -13.36
C PHE A 190 -1.63 -3.95 -13.53
N MET A 191 -1.77 -2.90 -12.72
CA MET A 191 -1.08 -1.61 -12.84
C MET A 191 -1.42 -0.84 -14.12
N HIS A 192 -2.68 -0.95 -14.56
CA HIS A 192 -3.25 -0.08 -15.59
C HIS A 192 -4.51 0.61 -15.07
N GLY A 193 -4.73 1.84 -15.54
CA GLY A 193 -5.87 2.66 -15.15
C GLY A 193 -6.51 3.36 -16.34
N VAL A 194 -7.80 3.63 -16.22
CA VAL A 194 -8.61 4.26 -17.25
C VAL A 194 -9.66 5.19 -16.63
N PHE A 195 -10.03 6.23 -17.36
CA PHE A 195 -11.23 7.01 -17.08
C PHE A 195 -12.41 6.32 -17.76
N THR A 196 -13.43 5.98 -17.00
CA THR A 196 -14.61 5.28 -17.52
C THR A 196 -15.84 5.65 -16.71
N PRO A 197 -17.02 5.77 -17.35
CA PRO A 197 -18.27 5.82 -16.60
C PRO A 197 -18.58 4.43 -16.03
N LEU A 198 -19.16 4.42 -14.81
CA LEU A 198 -19.83 3.26 -14.23
C LEU A 198 -21.32 3.59 -14.06
N THR A 199 -22.19 2.64 -14.38
CA THR A 199 -23.64 2.80 -14.25
C THR A 199 -24.14 2.05 -13.04
N LEU A 200 -24.63 2.77 -12.04
CA LEU A 200 -25.25 2.18 -10.85
C LEU A 200 -26.57 1.48 -11.18
N PRO A 201 -27.05 0.54 -10.34
CA PRO A 201 -28.38 -0.08 -10.49
C PRO A 201 -29.54 0.93 -10.53
N SER A 202 -29.36 2.12 -9.96
CA SER A 202 -30.32 3.25 -10.03
C SER A 202 -30.40 3.89 -11.42
N GLY A 203 -29.48 3.58 -12.33
CA GLY A 203 -29.33 4.24 -13.63
C GLY A 203 -28.41 5.47 -13.59
N GLN A 204 -27.93 5.90 -12.44
CA GLN A 204 -26.96 6.99 -12.32
C GLN A 204 -25.62 6.58 -12.92
N GLN A 205 -25.05 7.44 -13.76
CA GLN A 205 -23.69 7.29 -14.28
C GLN A 205 -22.69 8.09 -13.44
N LEU A 206 -21.56 7.47 -13.12
CA LEU A 206 -20.49 8.06 -12.35
C LEU A 206 -19.18 8.02 -13.15
N GLU A 207 -18.56 9.17 -13.35
CA GLU A 207 -17.22 9.25 -13.94
C GLU A 207 -16.16 8.88 -12.91
N VAL A 208 -15.43 7.80 -13.14
CA VAL A 208 -14.42 7.29 -12.22
C VAL A 208 -13.04 7.20 -12.87
N ILE A 209 -12.02 7.19 -12.02
CA ILE A 209 -10.70 6.68 -12.39
C ILE A 209 -10.65 5.24 -11.86
N LEU A 210 -10.60 4.29 -12.77
CA LEU A 210 -10.55 2.86 -12.47
C LEU A 210 -9.12 2.38 -12.69
N THR A 211 -8.41 2.03 -11.62
CA THR A 211 -7.05 1.49 -11.71
C THR A 211 -7.04 0.06 -11.21
N ARG A 212 -6.58 -0.90 -12.03
CA ARG A 212 -6.43 -2.29 -11.62
C ARG A 212 -5.16 -2.44 -10.81
N CYS A 213 -5.29 -2.33 -9.51
CA CYS A 213 -4.20 -2.39 -8.54
C CYS A 213 -4.76 -2.72 -7.16
N GLY A 214 -3.88 -2.85 -6.17
CA GLY A 214 -4.32 -3.08 -4.79
C GLY A 214 -3.18 -3.44 -3.85
N TYR A 215 -3.58 -3.71 -2.59
CA TYR A 215 -2.67 -3.93 -1.47
C TYR A 215 -2.99 -5.25 -0.73
N THR A 216 -3.52 -6.22 -1.43
CA THR A 216 -4.01 -7.49 -0.84
C THR A 216 -3.29 -8.74 -1.36
N GLY A 217 -2.60 -8.60 -2.49
CA GLY A 217 -2.08 -9.75 -3.23
C GLY A 217 -3.11 -10.44 -4.11
N GLU A 218 -4.38 -10.01 -4.07
CA GLU A 218 -5.43 -10.45 -4.98
C GLU A 218 -5.62 -9.46 -6.13
N ASP A 219 -6.29 -9.90 -7.19
CA ASP A 219 -6.79 -9.02 -8.22
C ASP A 219 -7.81 -8.04 -7.65
N GLY A 220 -7.97 -6.89 -8.31
CA GLY A 220 -8.92 -5.88 -7.88
C GLY A 220 -8.60 -4.50 -8.39
N PHE A 221 -9.38 -3.54 -7.93
CA PHE A 221 -9.33 -2.17 -8.42
C PHE A 221 -9.29 -1.17 -7.26
N GLU A 222 -8.57 -0.09 -7.47
CA GLU A 222 -8.76 1.16 -6.74
C GLU A 222 -9.56 2.12 -7.62
N ILE A 223 -10.67 2.63 -7.09
CA ILE A 223 -11.68 3.38 -7.85
C ILE A 223 -11.82 4.75 -7.20
N SER A 224 -11.39 5.78 -7.91
CA SER A 224 -11.57 7.17 -7.50
C SER A 224 -12.89 7.70 -8.05
N VAL A 225 -13.76 8.17 -7.17
CA VAL A 225 -15.12 8.68 -7.48
C VAL A 225 -15.33 10.03 -6.79
N LEU A 226 -16.17 10.91 -7.33
CA LEU A 226 -16.49 12.16 -6.66
C LEU A 226 -17.04 11.90 -5.25
N SER A 227 -16.59 12.65 -4.25
CA SER A 227 -16.95 12.46 -2.83
C SER A 227 -18.46 12.49 -2.60
N LYS A 228 -19.18 13.36 -3.33
CA LYS A 228 -20.66 13.47 -3.25
C LYS A 228 -21.40 12.20 -3.69
N ASP A 229 -20.78 11.38 -4.54
CA ASP A 229 -21.37 10.17 -5.11
C ASP A 229 -20.85 8.89 -4.42
N SER A 230 -19.87 9.02 -3.55
CA SER A 230 -19.12 7.89 -2.97
C SER A 230 -19.99 6.95 -2.12
N GLU A 231 -20.95 7.47 -1.35
CA GLU A 231 -21.84 6.65 -0.55
C GLU A 231 -22.79 5.84 -1.43
N ALA A 232 -23.40 6.46 -2.46
CA ALA A 232 -24.26 5.76 -3.41
C ALA A 232 -23.48 4.66 -4.15
N PHE A 233 -22.24 4.96 -4.55
CA PHE A 233 -21.34 4.01 -5.17
C PHE A 233 -20.98 2.84 -4.25
N ALA A 234 -20.55 3.12 -3.01
CA ALA A 234 -20.22 2.07 -2.04
C ALA A 234 -21.42 1.18 -1.72
N ARG A 235 -22.63 1.76 -1.56
CA ARG A 235 -23.87 1.00 -1.35
C ARG A 235 -24.22 0.12 -2.55
N ALA A 236 -23.99 0.60 -3.78
CA ALA A 236 -24.23 -0.20 -4.98
C ALA A 236 -23.27 -1.41 -5.05
N LEU A 237 -21.99 -1.23 -4.69
CA LEU A 237 -21.03 -2.34 -4.60
C LEU A 237 -21.43 -3.35 -3.51
N LEU A 238 -21.81 -2.86 -2.32
CA LEU A 238 -22.22 -3.72 -1.19
C LEU A 238 -23.57 -4.40 -1.38
N ALA A 239 -24.37 -3.98 -2.35
CA ALA A 239 -25.61 -4.67 -2.72
C ALA A 239 -25.36 -5.94 -3.55
N ASP A 240 -24.19 -6.11 -4.11
CA ASP A 240 -23.77 -7.34 -4.77
C ASP A 240 -23.41 -8.39 -3.70
N GLU A 241 -24.02 -9.57 -3.76
CA GLU A 241 -23.83 -10.65 -2.77
C GLU A 241 -22.39 -11.16 -2.66
N ARG A 242 -21.58 -10.88 -3.66
CA ARG A 242 -20.14 -11.23 -3.70
C ARG A 242 -19.29 -10.27 -2.87
N VAL A 243 -19.82 -9.12 -2.46
CA VAL A 243 -19.05 -8.03 -1.85
C VAL A 243 -19.33 -7.93 -0.35
N LEU A 244 -18.26 -7.97 0.44
CA LEU A 244 -18.28 -7.73 1.89
C LEU A 244 -17.43 -6.49 2.24
N GLU A 245 -17.90 -5.71 3.21
CA GLU A 245 -17.08 -4.63 3.75
C GLU A 245 -15.87 -5.17 4.54
N ALA A 246 -14.72 -4.54 4.37
CA ALA A 246 -13.49 -4.91 5.06
C ALA A 246 -12.77 -3.68 5.64
N GLY A 247 -12.25 -3.83 6.85
CA GLY A 247 -11.56 -2.77 7.58
C GLY A 247 -10.03 -2.92 7.58
N LEU A 248 -9.36 -1.98 8.27
CA LEU A 248 -7.90 -1.90 8.38
C LEU A 248 -7.26 -3.20 8.89
N GLY A 249 -7.96 -3.95 9.76
CA GLY A 249 -7.42 -5.20 10.31
C GLY A 249 -7.24 -6.28 9.24
N ALA A 250 -8.20 -6.42 8.32
CA ALA A 250 -8.10 -7.34 7.18
C ALA A 250 -7.08 -6.82 6.17
N ARG A 251 -7.08 -5.50 5.88
CA ARG A 251 -6.08 -4.86 5.01
C ARG A 251 -4.66 -5.15 5.47
N ASP A 252 -4.36 -5.03 6.78
CA ASP A 252 -3.02 -5.28 7.33
C ASP A 252 -2.60 -6.75 7.22
N SER A 253 -3.49 -7.68 7.52
CA SER A 253 -3.14 -9.10 7.40
C SER A 253 -2.97 -9.56 5.94
N LEU A 254 -3.78 -9.03 5.01
CA LEU A 254 -3.70 -9.31 3.57
C LEU A 254 -2.40 -8.76 2.97
N ARG A 255 -2.07 -7.48 3.23
CA ARG A 255 -0.85 -6.88 2.69
C ARG A 255 0.41 -7.59 3.19
N LEU A 256 0.41 -8.02 4.48
CA LEU A 256 1.55 -8.73 5.05
C LEU A 256 1.73 -10.10 4.41
N GLU A 257 0.64 -10.86 4.16
CA GLU A 257 0.70 -12.10 3.39
C GLU A 257 1.24 -11.90 1.97
N ALA A 258 0.87 -10.77 1.33
CA ALA A 258 1.39 -10.37 0.02
C ALA A 258 2.84 -9.84 0.06
N GLY A 259 3.45 -9.70 1.24
CA GLY A 259 4.82 -9.19 1.37
C GLY A 259 4.97 -7.69 1.09
N LEU A 260 3.88 -6.93 1.12
CA LEU A 260 3.84 -5.49 0.83
C LEU A 260 4.20 -4.67 2.08
N CYS A 261 5.05 -3.66 1.90
CA CYS A 261 5.52 -2.79 2.97
C CYS A 261 4.40 -1.90 3.51
N LEU A 262 4.44 -1.61 4.80
CA LEU A 262 3.65 -0.56 5.44
C LEU A 262 4.57 0.63 5.73
N HIS A 263 4.24 1.80 5.17
CA HIS A 263 4.97 3.03 5.44
C HIS A 263 4.91 3.40 6.94
N GLY A 264 6.01 3.90 7.48
CA GLY A 264 6.18 4.22 8.90
C GLY A 264 6.54 3.02 9.78
N HIS A 265 6.55 1.79 9.22
CA HIS A 265 6.89 0.55 9.92
C HIS A 265 7.96 -0.25 9.16
N ASP A 266 7.64 -0.74 7.96
CA ASP A 266 8.56 -1.54 7.13
C ASP A 266 9.48 -0.67 6.28
N ILE A 267 9.07 0.55 5.95
CA ILE A 267 9.87 1.57 5.26
C ILE A 267 9.74 2.90 5.99
N THR A 268 10.87 3.58 6.14
CA THR A 268 11.01 4.84 6.88
C THR A 268 12.14 5.68 6.26
N PRO A 269 12.29 6.96 6.65
CA PRO A 269 13.38 7.80 6.15
C PRO A 269 14.81 7.31 6.47
N GLU A 270 14.96 6.36 7.39
CA GLU A 270 16.25 5.75 7.75
C GLU A 270 16.58 4.53 6.87
N ILE A 271 15.61 4.02 6.10
CA ILE A 271 15.74 2.79 5.31
C ILE A 271 15.84 3.13 3.83
N THR A 272 16.83 2.57 3.16
CA THR A 272 17.03 2.75 1.72
C THR A 272 16.24 1.73 0.90
N PRO A 273 15.97 1.99 -0.40
CA PRO A 273 15.36 1.02 -1.29
C PRO A 273 16.12 -0.31 -1.40
N ILE A 274 17.43 -0.30 -1.17
CA ILE A 274 18.27 -1.50 -1.25
C ILE A 274 18.06 -2.38 -0.01
N GLU A 275 18.10 -1.78 1.17
CA GLU A 275 17.82 -2.47 2.43
C GLU A 275 16.39 -3.00 2.46
N ALA A 276 15.43 -2.21 1.98
CA ALA A 276 14.02 -2.59 1.88
C ALA A 276 13.74 -3.68 0.83
N THR A 277 14.74 -4.13 0.04
CA THR A 277 14.55 -5.06 -1.08
C THR A 277 13.57 -4.54 -2.16
N LEU A 278 13.55 -3.22 -2.33
CA LEU A 278 12.72 -2.49 -3.30
C LEU A 278 13.54 -1.95 -4.49
N ALA A 279 14.76 -2.45 -4.71
CA ALA A 279 15.61 -2.03 -5.83
C ALA A 279 14.93 -2.18 -7.22
N TRP A 280 13.93 -3.05 -7.34
CA TRP A 280 13.17 -3.25 -8.56
C TRP A 280 12.29 -2.04 -8.96
N THR A 281 11.97 -1.15 -8.01
CA THR A 281 11.25 0.10 -8.30
C THR A 281 12.08 1.11 -9.06
N ILE A 282 13.43 0.98 -9.00
CA ILE A 282 14.38 1.86 -9.67
C ILE A 282 14.57 1.37 -11.10
N GLY A 283 14.05 2.07 -12.09
CA GLY A 283 14.20 1.73 -13.51
C GLY A 283 15.67 1.63 -13.94
N LYS A 284 15.99 0.79 -14.94
CA LYS A 284 17.37 0.62 -15.42
C LYS A 284 17.97 1.96 -15.84
N ARG A 285 17.26 2.75 -16.66
CA ARG A 285 17.68 4.08 -17.07
C ARG A 285 17.98 4.97 -15.87
N ARG A 286 17.13 4.96 -14.83
CA ARG A 286 17.28 5.78 -13.64
C ARG A 286 18.48 5.41 -12.79
N ARG A 287 18.93 4.14 -12.83
CA ARG A 287 20.16 3.69 -12.15
C ARG A 287 21.41 4.25 -12.79
N GLU A 288 21.36 4.55 -14.09
CA GLU A 288 22.49 5.09 -14.87
C GLU A 288 22.47 6.61 -14.90
N GLU A 289 21.34 7.22 -15.20
CA GLU A 289 21.19 8.67 -15.34
C GLU A 289 21.03 9.40 -14.00
N GLY A 290 20.46 8.74 -12.98
CA GLY A 290 20.16 9.36 -11.70
C GLY A 290 19.06 10.40 -11.78
N GLY A 291 19.30 11.58 -11.19
CA GLY A 291 18.36 12.71 -11.21
C GLY A 291 17.20 12.58 -10.22
N PHE A 292 17.33 11.73 -9.19
CA PHE A 292 16.40 11.64 -8.06
C PHE A 292 17.19 11.78 -6.73
N PRO A 293 16.53 12.20 -5.64
CA PRO A 293 17.21 12.38 -4.35
C PRO A 293 17.83 11.08 -3.84
N GLY A 294 19.03 11.16 -3.27
CA GLY A 294 19.75 10.01 -2.71
C GLY A 294 20.37 9.03 -3.72
N HIS A 295 20.33 9.34 -5.04
CA HIS A 295 20.85 8.46 -6.09
C HIS A 295 22.26 7.93 -5.79
N ALA A 296 23.18 8.79 -5.35
CA ALA A 296 24.57 8.39 -5.10
C ALA A 296 24.68 7.30 -4.01
N VAL A 297 23.97 7.49 -2.90
CA VAL A 297 23.93 6.54 -1.77
C VAL A 297 23.29 5.22 -2.19
N ILE A 298 22.13 5.29 -2.86
CA ILE A 298 21.38 4.12 -3.29
C ILE A 298 22.19 3.29 -4.30
N MET A 299 22.88 3.96 -5.24
CA MET A 299 23.71 3.26 -6.24
C MET A 299 24.98 2.68 -5.66
N ASP A 300 25.59 3.33 -4.65
CA ASP A 300 26.71 2.75 -3.92
C ASP A 300 26.30 1.43 -3.25
N GLN A 301 25.18 1.45 -2.53
CA GLN A 301 24.65 0.24 -1.90
C GLN A 301 24.33 -0.87 -2.91
N LEU A 302 23.77 -0.51 -4.08
CA LEU A 302 23.41 -1.49 -5.12
C LEU A 302 24.66 -2.09 -5.79
N LYS A 303 25.62 -1.25 -6.20
CA LYS A 303 26.80 -1.66 -6.97
C LYS A 303 27.87 -2.29 -6.08
N ASN A 304 28.19 -1.63 -4.96
CA ASN A 304 29.26 -2.02 -4.07
C ASN A 304 28.81 -2.90 -2.89
N LYS A 305 27.47 -3.17 -2.81
CA LYS A 305 26.86 -4.03 -1.78
C LYS A 305 27.12 -3.55 -0.34
N THR A 306 27.22 -2.24 -0.15
CA THR A 306 27.55 -1.59 1.12
C THR A 306 26.41 -1.59 2.14
N ALA A 307 25.17 -1.91 1.75
CA ALA A 307 24.06 -2.09 2.68
C ALA A 307 24.39 -3.20 3.70
N THR A 308 24.24 -2.91 4.98
CA THR A 308 24.55 -3.81 6.10
C THR A 308 23.34 -4.63 6.53
N THR A 309 22.15 -4.07 6.34
CA THR A 309 20.86 -4.71 6.71
C THR A 309 20.07 -5.11 5.48
N LYS A 310 19.07 -5.96 5.70
CA LYS A 310 18.16 -6.43 4.65
C LYS A 310 16.79 -6.75 5.23
N ARG A 311 15.73 -6.29 4.56
CA ARG A 311 14.37 -6.71 4.88
C ARG A 311 14.17 -8.18 4.48
N VAL A 312 13.60 -8.95 5.42
CA VAL A 312 13.27 -10.37 5.24
C VAL A 312 11.85 -10.67 5.71
N GLY A 313 11.24 -11.69 5.13
CA GLY A 313 10.05 -12.33 5.69
C GLY A 313 10.45 -13.49 6.59
N PHE A 314 9.67 -13.78 7.63
CA PHE A 314 9.89 -14.92 8.51
C PHE A 314 8.58 -15.52 9.00
N VAL A 315 8.62 -16.80 9.32
CA VAL A 315 7.52 -17.55 9.96
C VAL A 315 7.94 -17.90 11.38
N VAL A 316 7.02 -17.75 12.35
CA VAL A 316 7.26 -18.08 13.75
C VAL A 316 6.48 -19.33 14.14
N GLU A 317 7.13 -20.23 14.86
CA GLU A 317 6.46 -21.36 15.49
C GLU A 317 5.83 -20.91 16.81
N GLY A 318 4.55 -20.49 16.75
CA GLY A 318 3.82 -20.03 17.95
C GLY A 318 3.13 -18.68 17.77
N ALA A 319 3.27 -17.79 18.78
CA ALA A 319 2.61 -16.49 18.75
C ALA A 319 3.32 -15.51 17.81
N ALA A 320 2.55 -14.69 17.11
CA ALA A 320 3.10 -13.66 16.23
C ALA A 320 4.01 -12.69 17.02
N ALA A 321 5.21 -12.49 16.51
CA ALA A 321 6.07 -11.41 16.94
C ALA A 321 5.48 -10.07 16.49
N ARG A 322 5.64 -9.03 17.29
CA ARG A 322 5.11 -7.70 16.98
C ARG A 322 6.26 -6.75 16.68
N GLU A 323 5.93 -5.64 16.06
CA GLU A 323 6.85 -4.54 15.82
C GLU A 323 7.72 -4.25 17.03
N GLY A 324 9.01 -4.01 16.80
CA GLY A 324 10.01 -3.71 17.82
C GLY A 324 10.58 -4.95 18.54
N ALA A 325 10.02 -6.17 18.30
CA ALA A 325 10.61 -7.38 18.83
C ALA A 325 11.99 -7.64 18.18
N GLU A 326 12.96 -8.06 18.99
CA GLU A 326 14.32 -8.35 18.54
C GLU A 326 14.42 -9.80 18.04
N LEU A 327 15.24 -9.97 17.00
CA LEU A 327 15.63 -11.27 16.46
C LEU A 327 17.07 -11.58 16.90
N TYR A 328 17.29 -12.83 17.30
CA TYR A 328 18.57 -13.30 17.85
C TYR A 328 19.09 -14.47 17.01
N ASP A 329 20.43 -14.56 16.89
CA ASP A 329 21.11 -15.72 16.33
C ASP A 329 21.21 -16.88 17.35
N ALA A 330 21.94 -17.94 16.99
CA ALA A 330 22.15 -19.12 17.84
C ALA A 330 23.00 -18.79 19.08
N GLU A 331 23.82 -17.77 19.03
CA GLU A 331 24.69 -17.28 20.09
C GLU A 331 24.03 -16.22 20.99
N ASP A 332 22.71 -15.99 20.83
CA ASP A 332 21.89 -14.99 21.56
C ASP A 332 22.31 -13.52 21.27
N ASN A 333 22.99 -13.24 20.15
CA ASN A 333 23.25 -11.88 19.71
C ASN A 333 22.02 -11.31 19.01
N VAL A 334 21.73 -10.01 19.21
CA VAL A 334 20.69 -9.30 18.48
C VAL A 334 21.16 -9.08 17.04
N VAL A 335 20.47 -9.70 16.07
CA VAL A 335 20.80 -9.63 14.63
C VAL A 335 19.70 -8.98 13.79
N GLY A 336 18.63 -8.50 14.42
CA GLY A 336 17.55 -7.83 13.71
C GLY A 336 16.40 -7.39 14.57
N ARG A 337 15.43 -6.69 13.91
CA ARG A 337 14.24 -6.16 14.56
C ARG A 337 13.01 -6.33 13.66
N VAL A 338 11.91 -6.79 14.26
CA VAL A 338 10.61 -6.96 13.60
C VAL A 338 9.99 -5.60 13.31
N THR A 339 9.50 -5.40 12.09
CA THR A 339 8.78 -4.20 11.64
C THR A 339 7.30 -4.45 11.52
N SER A 340 6.91 -5.64 11.07
CA SER A 340 5.50 -6.05 10.96
C SER A 340 5.35 -7.50 11.38
N GLY A 341 4.20 -7.83 12.00
CA GLY A 341 3.95 -9.21 12.35
C GLY A 341 2.51 -9.48 12.75
N THR A 342 1.92 -10.54 12.20
CA THR A 342 0.54 -10.95 12.46
C THR A 342 0.38 -12.46 12.37
N PHE A 343 -0.78 -12.95 12.77
CA PHE A 343 -1.22 -14.30 12.43
C PHE A 343 -1.81 -14.26 11.01
N SER A 344 -1.31 -15.10 10.13
CA SER A 344 -1.83 -15.27 8.77
C SER A 344 -3.04 -16.18 8.80
N PRO A 345 -4.26 -15.70 8.44
CA PRO A 345 -5.44 -16.53 8.33
C PRO A 345 -5.32 -17.59 7.24
N SER A 346 -4.70 -17.26 6.10
CA SER A 346 -4.54 -18.19 4.96
C SER A 346 -3.60 -19.34 5.29
N LEU A 347 -2.45 -19.04 5.92
CA LEU A 347 -1.43 -20.05 6.25
C LEU A 347 -1.63 -20.72 7.60
N LYS A 348 -2.49 -20.16 8.46
CA LYS A 348 -2.68 -20.57 9.86
C LYS A 348 -1.37 -20.57 10.65
N LYS A 349 -0.49 -19.61 10.36
CA LYS A 349 0.84 -19.44 10.95
C LYS A 349 1.08 -17.99 11.34
N ALA A 350 1.97 -17.76 12.28
CA ALA A 350 2.48 -16.43 12.57
C ALA A 350 3.55 -16.06 11.55
N ILE A 351 3.38 -14.91 10.89
CA ILE A 351 4.30 -14.37 9.88
C ILE A 351 4.73 -12.97 10.28
N GLY A 352 5.86 -12.52 9.76
CA GLY A 352 6.34 -11.16 9.97
C GLY A 352 7.40 -10.73 8.98
N MET A 353 7.67 -9.43 8.98
CA MET A 353 8.80 -8.81 8.31
C MET A 353 9.75 -8.21 9.34
N ALA A 354 11.02 -8.19 9.02
CA ALA A 354 12.07 -7.66 9.87
C ALA A 354 13.23 -7.14 9.01
N TYR A 355 13.99 -6.23 9.58
CA TYR A 355 15.36 -5.98 9.13
C TYR A 355 16.31 -6.82 9.95
N VAL A 356 17.21 -7.51 9.26
CA VAL A 356 18.26 -8.32 9.87
C VAL A 356 19.60 -7.96 9.26
N ASP A 357 20.68 -8.26 9.98
CA ASP A 357 22.02 -8.19 9.44
C ASP A 357 22.12 -9.05 8.17
N LYS A 358 22.73 -8.51 7.12
CA LYS A 358 22.76 -9.15 5.80
C LYS A 358 23.41 -10.54 5.83
N SER A 359 24.34 -10.77 6.79
CA SER A 359 25.01 -12.06 6.99
C SER A 359 24.04 -13.19 7.33
N VAL A 360 22.98 -12.91 8.09
CA VAL A 360 21.97 -13.90 8.52
C VAL A 360 20.70 -13.88 7.65
N GLY A 361 20.62 -12.96 6.66
CA GLY A 361 19.42 -12.73 5.83
C GLY A 361 19.16 -13.77 4.72
N LYS A 362 19.67 -15.02 4.84
CA LYS A 362 19.45 -16.09 3.85
C LYS A 362 18.15 -16.85 4.13
N LEU A 363 17.47 -17.30 3.07
CA LEU A 363 16.30 -18.17 3.20
C LEU A 363 16.65 -19.45 3.96
N GLY A 364 15.77 -19.86 4.87
CA GLY A 364 15.95 -21.02 5.72
C GLY A 364 16.81 -20.78 6.98
N THR A 365 17.38 -19.58 7.15
CA THR A 365 18.11 -19.26 8.39
C THR A 365 17.16 -19.31 9.58
N GLU A 366 17.55 -20.04 10.61
CA GLU A 366 16.85 -20.14 11.88
C GLU A 366 17.33 -19.06 12.82
N LEU A 367 16.39 -18.28 13.34
CA LEU A 367 16.58 -17.22 14.31
C LEU A 367 15.65 -17.46 15.51
N HIS A 368 15.85 -16.71 16.57
CA HIS A 368 14.95 -16.70 17.72
C HIS A 368 14.30 -15.32 17.87
N VAL A 369 13.03 -15.30 18.28
CA VAL A 369 12.30 -14.07 18.60
C VAL A 369 11.64 -14.19 19.96
N LYS A 370 11.73 -13.14 20.76
CA LYS A 370 11.04 -13.07 22.06
C LYS A 370 9.63 -12.51 21.87
N ALA A 371 8.62 -13.38 21.94
CA ALA A 371 7.21 -12.98 21.88
C ALA A 371 6.45 -13.46 23.11
N ARG A 372 5.69 -12.54 23.77
CA ARG A 372 4.90 -12.84 24.97
C ARG A 372 5.68 -13.60 26.07
N LYS A 373 6.87 -13.16 26.43
CA LYS A 373 7.73 -13.78 27.45
C LYS A 373 8.27 -15.19 27.10
N LYS A 374 8.16 -15.62 25.85
CA LYS A 374 8.73 -16.89 25.38
C LYS A 374 9.67 -16.62 24.22
N THR A 375 10.80 -17.30 24.22
CA THR A 375 11.66 -17.42 23.02
C THR A 375 11.02 -18.42 22.08
N GLN A 376 10.86 -18.05 20.83
CA GLN A 376 10.24 -18.87 19.78
C GLN A 376 11.17 -18.93 18.59
N LYS A 377 11.16 -20.05 17.89
CA LYS A 377 11.88 -20.22 16.62
C LYS A 377 11.22 -19.38 15.54
N ALA A 378 12.04 -18.65 14.80
CA ALA A 378 11.69 -17.89 13.61
C ALA A 378 12.53 -18.37 12.45
N VAL A 379 11.91 -18.65 11.29
CA VAL A 379 12.62 -19.12 10.11
C VAL A 379 12.44 -18.11 8.98
N ILE A 380 13.55 -17.61 8.43
CA ILE A 380 13.52 -16.68 7.30
C ILE A 380 12.93 -17.40 6.09
N THR A 381 11.90 -16.80 5.50
CA THR A 381 11.15 -17.38 4.39
C THR A 381 10.98 -16.40 3.23
N LYS A 382 10.59 -16.94 2.07
CA LYS A 382 10.34 -16.14 0.88
C LYS A 382 9.07 -15.28 1.05
N MET A 383 9.10 -14.05 0.53
CA MET A 383 7.92 -13.22 0.29
C MET A 383 7.61 -13.16 -1.21
N PRO A 384 6.36 -13.05 -1.62
CA PRO A 384 5.16 -13.05 -0.77
C PRO A 384 4.97 -14.36 -0.01
N PHE A 385 4.32 -14.32 1.17
CA PHE A 385 4.03 -15.52 1.97
C PHE A 385 2.92 -16.35 1.33
N VAL A 386 1.93 -15.66 0.76
CA VAL A 386 0.87 -16.22 -0.08
C VAL A 386 1.12 -15.73 -1.50
N PRO A 387 1.15 -16.58 -2.52
CA PRO A 387 1.35 -16.18 -3.90
C PRO A 387 0.34 -15.10 -4.31
N ALA A 388 0.82 -14.08 -5.03
CA ALA A 388 -0.05 -13.04 -5.57
C ALA A 388 -0.87 -13.58 -6.74
N ASN A 389 -2.12 -13.11 -6.82
CA ASN A 389 -3.11 -13.54 -7.82
C ASN A 389 -3.55 -12.34 -8.69
N TYR A 390 -2.59 -11.53 -9.15
CA TYR A 390 -2.84 -10.38 -10.00
C TYR A 390 -3.20 -10.81 -11.42
N TYR A 391 -4.19 -10.14 -12.00
CA TYR A 391 -4.56 -10.38 -13.39
C TYR A 391 -3.43 -9.98 -14.35
N LYS A 392 -3.13 -10.86 -15.27
CA LYS A 392 -2.26 -10.62 -16.42
C LYS A 392 -2.95 -11.21 -17.65
N LYS A 393 -2.86 -10.49 -18.73
CA LYS A 393 -3.31 -11.00 -20.02
C LYS A 393 -2.31 -12.07 -20.51
N ASP A 394 -2.80 -13.20 -20.98
CA ASP A 394 -2.00 -14.31 -21.51
C ASP A 394 -1.30 -13.92 -22.84
#